data_8d543f5362e5e7fa1e78b23c4c59b9f5
#
_entry.id   8d543f5362e5e7fa1e78b23c4c59b9f5
#
_cell.length_a   1.000
_cell.length_b   1.000
_cell.length_c   1.000
_cell.angle_alpha   90.00
_cell.angle_beta   90.00
_cell.angle_gamma   90.00
#
_symmetry.space_group_name_H-M   'P 1'
#
loop_
_entity.id
_entity.type
_entity.pdbx_description
1 polymer ?
#
loop_
_entity_poly.entity_id
_entity_poly.type
_entity_poly.pdbx_seq_one_letter_code
_entity_poly.pdbx_strand_id
1 'polypeptide(L)'
;MQHKPTTVRDRLGALVGLLRVSDAEFHAFMGTYDELFTESPENTKADYEDGVPLRGYIQGSSAELEQLYRIIHLLCTLGSVEKMYMPPVIDPEQSVLQNQILFERMVANDLKLGKGDKVLDLGCGCGAIAEHIAELTGATPYGINLDESQIDKAWRNPNLPRSNFAVGDFNKALEFDDGAFDAVYAIQPMTYVTDHKFTFGEVYRVLKPGGMFVMNDVAALDSYDRDNEHQRTLIQHTRELTVFGGFWYFKYWEDAYTKAGFDLVSSVGRSAVEMIKREVALFDRYEAVFKFLAKIHVIPKKTDAMMQRMNENSQSYIQAEEEELLTLNWHCVGQKPE
;
A
#
# COMPACT_ATOMS: atom_id res chain seq x y z
N MET A 1 -5.72 2.62 23.47
CA MET A 1 -7.18 2.68 23.14
C MET A 1 -7.44 1.65 22.05
N GLN A 2 -8.60 1.00 22.02
CA GLN A 2 -8.92 0.11 20.91
C GLN A 2 -9.11 0.96 19.64
N HIS A 3 -8.41 0.59 18.57
CA HIS A 3 -8.63 1.13 17.23
C HIS A 3 -10.15 1.18 16.95
N LYS A 4 -10.69 2.36 16.63
CA LYS A 4 -12.14 2.49 16.40
C LYS A 4 -12.47 1.86 15.05
N PRO A 5 -13.26 0.79 15.00
CA PRO A 5 -13.66 0.20 13.73
C PRO A 5 -14.49 1.20 12.92
N THR A 6 -14.42 1.10 11.60
CA THR A 6 -15.26 1.87 10.66
C THR A 6 -16.72 1.86 11.12
N THR A 7 -17.26 3.03 11.37
CA THR A 7 -18.63 3.13 11.90
C THR A 7 -19.67 2.95 10.79
N VAL A 8 -20.90 2.61 11.18
CA VAL A 8 -22.05 2.60 10.25
C VAL A 8 -22.21 3.95 9.54
N ARG A 9 -21.89 5.06 10.22
CA ARG A 9 -21.92 6.41 9.65
C ARG A 9 -20.89 6.58 8.53
N ASP A 10 -19.68 6.07 8.73
CA ASP A 10 -18.61 6.16 7.73
C ASP A 10 -18.97 5.35 6.48
N ARG A 11 -19.51 4.15 6.66
CA ARG A 11 -19.98 3.29 5.56
C ARG A 11 -21.15 3.92 4.79
N LEU A 12 -22.10 4.53 5.48
CA LEU A 12 -23.19 5.28 4.84
C LEU A 12 -22.64 6.50 4.10
N GLY A 13 -21.66 7.20 4.67
CA GLY A 13 -20.97 8.31 4.01
C GLY A 13 -20.27 7.86 2.73
N ALA A 14 -19.57 6.73 2.76
CA ALA A 14 -18.91 6.13 1.61
C ALA A 14 -19.92 5.73 0.53
N LEU A 15 -21.02 5.08 0.90
CA LEU A 15 -22.10 4.73 -0.04
C LEU A 15 -22.66 5.99 -0.72
N VAL A 16 -22.97 7.04 0.05
CA VAL A 16 -23.44 8.34 -0.49
C VAL A 16 -22.38 8.95 -1.42
N GLY A 17 -21.10 8.85 -1.07
CA GLY A 17 -19.99 9.27 -1.91
C GLY A 17 -19.97 8.55 -3.27
N LEU A 18 -20.09 7.23 -3.25
CA LEU A 18 -20.16 6.40 -4.47
C LEU A 18 -21.38 6.74 -5.35
N LEU A 19 -22.54 6.96 -4.73
CA LEU A 19 -23.77 7.34 -5.47
C LEU A 19 -23.66 8.72 -6.11
N ARG A 20 -22.79 9.59 -5.60
CA ARG A 20 -22.56 10.96 -6.10
C ARG A 20 -21.42 11.06 -7.10
N VAL A 21 -20.68 9.99 -7.38
CA VAL A 21 -19.65 9.97 -8.41
C VAL A 21 -20.27 10.43 -9.73
N SER A 22 -19.72 11.48 -10.35
CA SER A 22 -20.18 11.99 -11.65
C SER A 22 -19.83 11.03 -12.77
N ASP A 23 -20.43 11.23 -13.95
CA ASP A 23 -20.09 10.40 -15.11
C ASP A 23 -18.66 10.64 -15.58
N ALA A 24 -18.16 11.86 -15.47
CA ALA A 24 -16.77 12.19 -15.78
C ALA A 24 -15.79 11.46 -14.84
N GLU A 25 -16.04 11.49 -13.53
CA GLU A 25 -15.24 10.75 -12.55
C GLU A 25 -15.31 9.24 -12.74
N PHE A 26 -16.49 8.71 -13.08
CA PHE A 26 -16.65 7.29 -13.40
C PHE A 26 -15.81 6.89 -14.62
N HIS A 27 -15.91 7.65 -15.73
CA HIS A 27 -15.13 7.35 -16.93
C HIS A 27 -13.63 7.50 -16.70
N ALA A 28 -13.22 8.50 -15.92
CA ALA A 28 -11.81 8.64 -15.55
C ALA A 28 -11.33 7.46 -14.69
N PHE A 29 -12.12 7.03 -13.69
CA PHE A 29 -11.79 5.85 -12.87
C PHE A 29 -11.63 4.59 -13.73
N MET A 30 -12.56 4.31 -14.63
CA MET A 30 -12.49 3.14 -15.51
C MET A 30 -11.32 3.23 -16.49
N GLY A 31 -11.09 4.41 -17.10
CA GLY A 31 -9.99 4.64 -18.05
C GLY A 31 -8.63 4.58 -17.40
N THR A 32 -8.50 5.09 -16.16
CA THR A 32 -7.25 5.03 -15.41
C THR A 32 -6.78 3.59 -15.18
N TYR A 33 -7.72 2.66 -14.92
CA TYR A 33 -7.37 1.24 -14.83
C TYR A 33 -6.80 0.69 -16.13
N ASP A 34 -7.40 1.05 -17.28
CA ASP A 34 -6.97 0.55 -18.57
C ASP A 34 -5.61 1.15 -19.00
N GLU A 35 -5.35 2.42 -18.66
CA GLU A 35 -4.14 3.14 -19.03
C GLU A 35 -2.95 2.87 -18.12
N LEU A 36 -3.16 2.86 -16.78
CA LEU A 36 -2.08 2.69 -15.80
C LEU A 36 -1.50 1.29 -15.78
N PHE A 37 -2.29 0.28 -16.13
CA PHE A 37 -1.90 -1.12 -16.00
C PHE A 37 -1.64 -1.81 -17.35
N THR A 38 -1.70 -1.09 -18.46
CA THR A 38 -1.30 -1.63 -19.77
C THR A 38 0.20 -1.93 -19.74
N GLU A 39 0.59 -3.17 -20.02
CA GLU A 39 2.00 -3.52 -20.20
C GLU A 39 2.57 -2.70 -21.36
N SER A 40 3.65 -1.96 -21.11
CA SER A 40 4.40 -1.37 -22.21
C SER A 40 5.11 -2.50 -22.97
N PRO A 41 4.93 -2.58 -24.29
CA PRO A 41 5.64 -3.59 -25.11
C PRO A 41 7.17 -3.42 -25.08
N GLU A 42 7.66 -2.31 -24.54
CA GLU A 42 9.09 -1.98 -24.41
C GLU A 42 9.73 -2.51 -23.12
N ASN A 43 8.97 -3.13 -22.20
CA ASN A 43 9.51 -3.72 -20.99
C ASN A 43 10.26 -5.01 -21.30
N THR A 44 11.57 -4.91 -21.40
CA THR A 44 12.46 -6.06 -21.63
C THR A 44 12.82 -6.75 -20.31
N LYS A 45 13.34 -7.99 -20.39
CA LYS A 45 13.83 -8.74 -19.21
C LYS A 45 14.87 -7.94 -18.41
N ALA A 46 15.73 -7.17 -19.10
CA ALA A 46 16.73 -6.29 -18.51
C ALA A 46 16.09 -5.19 -17.62
N ASP A 47 14.95 -4.63 -18.02
CA ASP A 47 14.29 -3.55 -17.25
C ASP A 47 13.84 -4.01 -15.85
N TYR A 48 13.64 -5.31 -15.64
CA TYR A 48 13.30 -5.86 -14.33
C TYR A 48 14.52 -6.31 -13.51
N GLU A 49 15.56 -6.83 -14.18
CA GLU A 49 16.81 -7.22 -13.53
C GLU A 49 17.59 -6.00 -13.04
N ASP A 50 17.52 -4.88 -13.79
CA ASP A 50 18.16 -3.61 -13.44
C ASP A 50 17.31 -2.71 -12.53
N GLY A 51 16.11 -3.16 -12.13
CA GLY A 51 15.24 -2.43 -11.22
C GLY A 51 14.56 -1.22 -11.83
N VAL A 52 14.39 -1.19 -13.15
CA VAL A 52 13.60 -0.15 -13.82
C VAL A 52 12.11 -0.46 -13.65
N PRO A 53 11.32 0.45 -13.06
CA PRO A 53 9.89 0.23 -12.91
C PRO A 53 9.19 0.12 -14.26
N LEU A 54 8.10 -0.62 -14.30
CA LEU A 54 7.21 -0.68 -15.47
C LEU A 54 6.82 0.76 -15.87
N ARG A 55 7.36 1.26 -16.99
CA ARG A 55 7.29 2.66 -17.39
C ARG A 55 5.87 3.22 -17.52
N GLY A 56 4.86 2.37 -17.76
CA GLY A 56 3.48 2.80 -17.93
C GLY A 56 2.82 3.40 -16.68
N TYR A 57 3.23 2.94 -15.48
CA TYR A 57 2.57 3.34 -14.23
C TYR A 57 2.99 4.73 -13.70
N ILE A 58 4.24 5.11 -13.92
CA ILE A 58 4.83 6.33 -13.31
C ILE A 58 4.51 7.59 -14.12
N GLN A 59 3.94 7.46 -15.31
CA GLN A 59 3.58 8.60 -16.18
C GLN A 59 2.18 9.14 -15.94
N GLY A 60 1.35 8.50 -15.10
CA GLY A 60 0.06 9.05 -14.66
C GLY A 60 0.27 10.38 -13.92
N SER A 61 -0.53 11.39 -14.25
CA SER A 61 -0.51 12.64 -13.49
C SER A 61 -0.92 12.35 -12.03
N SER A 62 -0.36 13.11 -11.08
CA SER A 62 -0.75 13.00 -9.67
C SER A 62 -2.26 13.14 -9.46
N ALA A 63 -2.94 13.89 -10.33
CA ALA A 63 -4.39 14.09 -10.31
C ALA A 63 -5.19 12.82 -10.69
N GLU A 64 -4.70 12.03 -11.63
CA GLU A 64 -5.34 10.75 -12.03
C GLU A 64 -5.24 9.72 -10.91
N LEU A 65 -4.06 9.61 -10.30
CA LEU A 65 -3.85 8.74 -9.13
C LEU A 65 -4.72 9.17 -7.94
N GLU A 66 -4.79 10.47 -7.65
CA GLU A 66 -5.62 11.00 -6.57
C GLU A 66 -7.09 10.62 -6.76
N GLN A 67 -7.61 10.75 -8.00
CA GLN A 67 -8.99 10.41 -8.32
C GLN A 67 -9.24 8.90 -8.20
N LEU A 68 -8.32 8.07 -8.67
CA LEU A 68 -8.36 6.61 -8.53
C LEU A 68 -8.45 6.23 -7.04
N TYR A 69 -7.50 6.72 -6.23
CA TYR A 69 -7.45 6.42 -4.80
C TYR A 69 -8.69 6.93 -4.05
N ARG A 70 -9.28 8.04 -4.46
CA ARG A 70 -10.52 8.54 -3.85
C ARG A 70 -11.67 7.55 -3.99
N ILE A 71 -11.86 6.95 -5.16
CA ILE A 71 -12.91 5.96 -5.41
C ILE A 71 -12.60 4.64 -4.69
N ILE A 72 -11.36 4.15 -4.80
CA ILE A 72 -10.91 2.95 -4.08
C ILE A 72 -11.14 3.12 -2.57
N HIS A 73 -10.79 4.27 -2.01
CA HIS A 73 -11.02 4.53 -0.59
C HIS A 73 -12.50 4.48 -0.20
N LEU A 74 -13.42 4.97 -1.03
CA LEU A 74 -14.87 4.84 -0.78
C LEU A 74 -15.31 3.38 -0.79
N LEU A 75 -14.83 2.57 -1.75
CA LEU A 75 -15.12 1.14 -1.83
C LEU A 75 -14.55 0.38 -0.62
N CYS A 76 -13.30 0.64 -0.27
CA CYS A 76 -12.65 0.07 0.92
C CYS A 76 -13.39 0.44 2.22
N THR A 77 -13.77 1.71 2.39
CA THR A 77 -14.53 2.15 3.56
C THR A 77 -15.90 1.45 3.66
N LEU A 78 -16.57 1.23 2.53
CA LEU A 78 -17.81 0.48 2.49
C LEU A 78 -17.59 -0.97 2.94
N GLY A 79 -16.48 -1.59 2.53
CA GLY A 79 -16.02 -2.92 2.97
C GLY A 79 -15.49 -2.98 4.40
N SER A 80 -15.43 -1.85 5.11
CA SER A 80 -14.79 -1.73 6.45
C SER A 80 -13.27 -1.93 6.44
N VAL A 81 -12.62 -1.72 5.30
CA VAL A 81 -11.16 -1.69 5.18
C VAL A 81 -10.69 -0.29 5.54
N GLU A 82 -10.07 -0.14 6.71
CA GLU A 82 -9.65 1.18 7.23
C GLU A 82 -8.24 1.57 6.81
N LYS A 83 -7.37 0.58 6.68
CA LYS A 83 -5.98 0.73 6.26
C LYS A 83 -5.81 0.07 4.91
N MET A 84 -5.34 0.84 3.93
CA MET A 84 -5.25 0.41 2.54
C MET A 84 -3.99 -0.43 2.29
N TYR A 85 -3.80 -1.47 3.09
CA TYR A 85 -2.79 -2.49 2.85
C TYR A 85 -3.32 -3.87 3.27
N MET A 86 -2.87 -4.91 2.59
CA MET A 86 -3.19 -6.29 2.94
C MET A 86 -2.10 -6.84 3.89
N PRO A 87 -2.45 -7.17 5.13
CA PRO A 87 -1.47 -7.68 6.09
C PRO A 87 -1.07 -9.12 5.76
N PRO A 88 0.11 -9.57 6.19
CA PRO A 88 0.42 -10.98 6.20
C PRO A 88 -0.49 -11.73 7.17
N VAL A 89 -0.64 -13.04 6.95
CA VAL A 89 -1.32 -13.93 7.89
C VAL A 89 -0.42 -14.12 9.12
N ILE A 90 -0.74 -13.46 10.23
CA ILE A 90 -0.09 -13.65 11.53
C ILE A 90 -0.89 -14.66 12.36
N ASP A 91 -2.19 -14.49 12.41
CA ASP A 91 -3.14 -15.41 13.05
C ASP A 91 -4.30 -15.69 12.07
N PRO A 92 -4.39 -16.92 11.53
CA PRO A 92 -5.42 -17.28 10.55
C PRO A 92 -6.84 -17.27 11.13
N GLU A 93 -7.02 -17.30 12.44
CA GLU A 93 -8.33 -17.25 13.07
C GLU A 93 -8.86 -15.80 13.23
N GLN A 94 -7.98 -14.82 13.10
CA GLN A 94 -8.31 -13.42 13.28
C GLN A 94 -8.76 -12.74 11.96
N SER A 95 -9.45 -11.60 12.08
CA SER A 95 -9.84 -10.77 10.94
C SER A 95 -8.64 -10.10 10.29
N VAL A 96 -8.85 -9.52 9.09
CA VAL A 96 -7.86 -8.68 8.41
C VAL A 96 -7.40 -7.54 9.32
N LEU A 97 -8.33 -6.81 9.96
CA LEU A 97 -7.99 -5.73 10.89
C LEU A 97 -7.13 -6.21 12.07
N GLN A 98 -7.44 -7.39 12.64
CA GLN A 98 -6.63 -7.94 13.74
C GLN A 98 -5.23 -8.33 13.25
N ASN A 99 -5.10 -8.89 12.05
CA ASN A 99 -3.80 -9.19 11.46
C ASN A 99 -3.02 -7.91 11.14
N GLN A 100 -3.68 -6.80 10.71
CA GLN A 100 -3.03 -5.49 10.59
C GLN A 100 -2.46 -5.02 11.93
N ILE A 101 -3.24 -5.11 13.02
CA ILE A 101 -2.78 -4.73 14.36
C ILE A 101 -1.59 -5.61 14.81
N LEU A 102 -1.64 -6.92 14.57
CA LEU A 102 -0.55 -7.83 14.91
C LEU A 102 0.70 -7.53 14.09
N PHE A 103 0.55 -7.26 12.80
CA PHE A 103 1.66 -6.91 11.93
C PHE A 103 2.31 -5.57 12.33
N GLU A 104 1.52 -4.55 12.62
CA GLU A 104 2.03 -3.26 13.09
C GLU A 104 2.80 -3.37 14.42
N ARG A 105 2.42 -4.31 15.30
CA ARG A 105 3.22 -4.63 16.49
C ARG A 105 4.57 -5.24 16.13
N MET A 106 4.63 -6.09 15.08
CA MET A 106 5.92 -6.60 14.60
C MET A 106 6.78 -5.46 14.06
N VAL A 107 6.22 -4.59 13.23
CA VAL A 107 6.90 -3.39 12.72
C VAL A 107 7.41 -2.52 13.87
N ALA A 108 6.57 -2.25 14.88
CA ALA A 108 6.98 -1.47 16.07
C ALA A 108 8.16 -2.09 16.81
N ASN A 109 8.20 -3.43 16.95
CA ASN A 109 9.31 -4.14 17.56
C ASN A 109 10.59 -4.04 16.71
N ASP A 110 10.48 -4.16 15.39
CA ASP A 110 11.61 -4.09 14.47
C ASP A 110 12.22 -2.68 14.39
N LEU A 111 11.40 -1.64 14.60
CA LEU A 111 11.85 -0.24 14.65
C LEU A 111 12.70 0.10 15.89
N LYS A 112 12.69 -0.74 16.93
CA LYS A 112 13.47 -0.59 18.18
C LYS A 112 13.31 0.78 18.84
N LEU A 113 12.14 1.39 18.73
CA LEU A 113 11.84 2.73 19.22
C LEU A 113 11.53 2.75 20.72
N GLY A 114 11.91 3.84 21.36
CA GLY A 114 11.55 4.19 22.72
C GLY A 114 10.74 5.47 22.82
N LYS A 115 10.34 5.80 24.04
CA LYS A 115 9.58 7.02 24.33
C LYS A 115 10.40 8.27 23.98
N GLY A 116 9.84 9.10 23.10
CA GLY A 116 10.43 10.38 22.69
C GLY A 116 11.30 10.30 21.43
N ASP A 117 11.59 9.10 20.92
CA ASP A 117 12.22 8.92 19.63
C ASP A 117 11.33 9.45 18.51
N LYS A 118 11.93 9.78 17.37
CA LYS A 118 11.22 10.27 16.19
C LYS A 118 11.16 9.19 15.11
N VAL A 119 9.98 8.94 14.59
CA VAL A 119 9.76 7.96 13.51
C VAL A 119 9.08 8.60 12.31
N LEU A 120 9.61 8.33 11.11
CA LEU A 120 9.03 8.80 9.85
C LEU A 120 8.28 7.66 9.14
N ASP A 121 7.03 7.91 8.78
CA ASP A 121 6.17 7.07 7.95
C ASP A 121 6.19 7.60 6.51
N LEU A 122 6.80 6.85 5.59
CA LEU A 122 6.81 7.17 4.17
C LEU A 122 5.56 6.59 3.51
N GLY A 123 4.73 7.46 2.94
CA GLY A 123 3.43 7.06 2.42
C GLY A 123 2.39 6.85 3.53
N CYS A 124 2.37 7.73 4.52
CA CYS A 124 1.61 7.59 5.77
C CYS A 124 0.08 7.53 5.59
N GLY A 125 -0.44 7.80 4.39
CA GLY A 125 -1.86 7.89 4.15
C GLY A 125 -2.53 8.87 5.11
N CYS A 126 -3.61 8.44 5.78
CA CYS A 126 -4.31 9.25 6.78
C CYS A 126 -3.68 9.15 8.20
N GLY A 127 -2.49 8.57 8.34
CA GLY A 127 -1.76 8.49 9.61
C GLY A 127 -2.22 7.40 10.57
N ALA A 128 -3.11 6.48 10.16
CA ALA A 128 -3.66 5.47 11.05
C ALA A 128 -2.60 4.47 11.56
N ILE A 129 -1.61 4.14 10.74
CA ILE A 129 -0.48 3.27 11.14
C ILE A 129 0.45 4.07 12.05
N ALA A 130 0.77 5.32 11.69
CA ALA A 130 1.63 6.19 12.48
C ALA A 130 1.09 6.42 13.91
N GLU A 131 -0.23 6.59 14.05
CA GLU A 131 -0.90 6.66 15.35
C GLU A 131 -0.68 5.38 16.17
N HIS A 132 -0.91 4.22 15.56
CA HIS A 132 -0.76 2.95 16.26
C HIS A 132 0.71 2.65 16.64
N ILE A 133 1.68 2.92 15.77
CA ILE A 133 3.12 2.80 16.08
C ILE A 133 3.49 3.72 17.24
N ALA A 134 3.00 4.97 17.24
CA ALA A 134 3.23 5.91 18.35
C ALA A 134 2.61 5.43 19.67
N GLU A 135 1.41 4.86 19.65
CA GLU A 135 0.77 4.26 20.83
C GLU A 135 1.58 3.08 21.39
N LEU A 136 2.14 2.24 20.52
CA LEU A 136 2.91 1.05 20.91
C LEU A 136 4.29 1.39 21.49
N THR A 137 4.94 2.42 20.94
CA THR A 137 6.35 2.72 21.23
C THR A 137 6.55 3.93 22.14
N GLY A 138 5.59 4.86 22.13
CA GLY A 138 5.75 6.17 22.75
C GLY A 138 6.61 7.14 21.91
N ALA A 139 6.96 6.78 20.69
CA ALA A 139 7.70 7.63 19.77
C ALA A 139 6.82 8.77 19.23
N THR A 140 7.46 9.81 18.73
CA THR A 140 6.81 10.94 18.06
C THR A 140 6.71 10.66 16.57
N PRO A 141 5.50 10.48 16.01
CA PRO A 141 5.33 10.15 14.62
C PRO A 141 5.45 11.38 13.72
N TYR A 142 6.05 11.19 12.57
CA TYR A 142 6.07 12.06 11.41
C TYR A 142 5.56 11.29 10.20
N GLY A 143 4.98 11.97 9.22
CA GLY A 143 4.50 11.30 8.02
C GLY A 143 4.45 12.22 6.82
N ILE A 144 4.77 11.65 5.65
CA ILE A 144 4.56 12.31 4.37
C ILE A 144 3.69 11.42 3.47
N ASN A 145 2.83 12.05 2.70
CA ASN A 145 1.99 11.39 1.71
C ASN A 145 1.73 12.32 0.53
N LEU A 146 1.62 11.78 -0.68
CA LEU A 146 1.39 12.56 -1.89
C LEU A 146 -0.02 13.15 -1.94
N ASP A 147 -1.02 12.40 -1.46
CA ASP A 147 -2.44 12.78 -1.50
C ASP A 147 -2.79 13.72 -0.34
N GLU A 148 -3.07 14.99 -0.70
CA GLU A 148 -3.48 16.05 0.24
C GLU A 148 -4.75 15.67 1.01
N SER A 149 -5.69 14.96 0.38
CA SER A 149 -6.97 14.59 1.02
C SER A 149 -6.77 13.61 2.18
N GLN A 150 -5.74 12.77 2.10
CA GLN A 150 -5.35 11.87 3.18
C GLN A 150 -4.61 12.61 4.29
N ILE A 151 -3.71 13.53 3.94
CA ILE A 151 -3.01 14.40 4.91
C ILE A 151 -4.01 15.28 5.65
N ASP A 152 -5.03 15.80 5.00
CA ASP A 152 -6.15 16.52 5.64
C ASP A 152 -6.85 15.68 6.73
N LYS A 153 -6.96 14.35 6.56
CA LYS A 153 -7.50 13.46 7.58
C LYS A 153 -6.52 13.27 8.73
N ALA A 154 -5.21 13.08 8.44
CA ALA A 154 -4.17 13.03 9.47
C ALA A 154 -4.16 14.32 10.31
N TRP A 155 -4.30 15.50 9.69
CA TRP A 155 -4.38 16.78 10.40
C TRP A 155 -5.59 16.93 11.30
N ARG A 156 -6.67 16.20 11.04
CA ARG A 156 -7.90 16.19 11.87
C ARG A 156 -7.86 15.15 12.98
N ASN A 157 -6.86 14.28 12.96
CA ASN A 157 -6.69 13.28 14.00
C ASN A 157 -6.11 13.93 15.27
N PRO A 158 -6.86 13.98 16.39
CA PRO A 158 -6.38 14.66 17.61
C PRO A 158 -5.22 13.96 18.30
N ASN A 159 -4.93 12.72 17.94
CA ASN A 159 -3.82 11.92 18.50
C ASN A 159 -2.51 12.10 17.72
N LEU A 160 -2.56 12.78 16.56
CA LEU A 160 -1.38 13.04 15.74
C LEU A 160 -0.97 14.52 15.82
N PRO A 161 0.34 14.82 15.98
CA PRO A 161 0.84 16.18 15.91
C PRO A 161 0.70 16.72 14.48
N ARG A 162 -0.24 17.64 14.25
CA ARG A 162 -0.54 18.19 12.91
C ARG A 162 0.72 18.68 12.17
N SER A 163 1.63 19.31 12.86
CA SER A 163 2.87 19.88 12.31
C SER A 163 3.86 18.83 11.79
N ASN A 164 3.65 17.57 12.12
CA ASN A 164 4.56 16.48 11.77
C ASN A 164 4.08 15.73 10.51
N PHE A 165 2.93 16.07 9.96
CA PHE A 165 2.35 15.44 8.78
C PHE A 165 2.25 16.47 7.65
N ALA A 166 2.77 16.12 6.48
CA ALA A 166 2.84 17.01 5.33
C ALA A 166 2.54 16.29 4.00
N VAL A 167 2.02 17.06 3.04
CA VAL A 167 2.03 16.61 1.64
C VAL A 167 3.49 16.57 1.20
N GLY A 168 3.94 15.42 0.72
CA GLY A 168 5.32 15.20 0.31
C GLY A 168 5.46 14.02 -0.63
N ASP A 169 6.48 14.09 -1.47
CA ASP A 169 6.81 13.10 -2.48
C ASP A 169 8.18 12.48 -2.15
N PHE A 170 8.21 11.23 -1.73
CA PHE A 170 9.45 10.53 -1.40
C PHE A 170 10.33 10.21 -2.62
N ASN A 171 9.85 10.51 -3.85
CA ASN A 171 10.67 10.53 -5.06
C ASN A 171 11.50 11.82 -5.21
N LYS A 172 11.39 12.74 -4.26
CA LYS A 172 12.14 13.98 -4.16
C LYS A 172 12.96 14.01 -2.87
N ALA A 173 13.88 14.97 -2.78
CA ALA A 173 14.62 15.20 -1.54
C ALA A 173 13.65 15.42 -0.38
N LEU A 174 13.86 14.67 0.71
CA LEU A 174 13.06 14.78 1.91
C LEU A 174 13.40 16.10 2.64
N GLU A 175 12.39 16.88 2.97
CA GLU A 175 12.55 18.18 3.65
C GLU A 175 12.86 18.00 5.15
N PHE A 176 13.81 17.13 5.48
CA PHE A 176 14.30 16.87 6.82
C PHE A 176 15.82 16.91 6.87
N ASP A 177 16.36 17.30 8.03
CA ASP A 177 17.79 17.32 8.26
C ASP A 177 18.41 15.92 8.28
N ASP A 178 19.72 15.83 8.07
CA ASP A 178 20.50 14.62 8.23
C ASP A 178 20.38 14.10 9.67
N GLY A 179 20.11 12.81 9.85
CA GLY A 179 19.99 12.20 11.16
C GLY A 179 18.81 12.74 12.00
N ALA A 180 17.73 13.18 11.36
CA ALA A 180 16.54 13.69 12.04
C ALA A 180 15.74 12.61 12.79
N PHE A 181 15.80 11.35 12.34
CA PHE A 181 14.93 10.27 12.80
C PHE A 181 15.71 9.11 13.43
N ASP A 182 15.11 8.52 14.45
CA ASP A 182 15.58 7.29 15.09
C ASP A 182 15.20 6.06 14.26
N ALA A 183 14.05 6.11 13.59
CA ALA A 183 13.63 5.09 12.63
C ALA A 183 12.78 5.66 11.47
N VAL A 184 12.77 4.93 10.37
CA VAL A 184 11.89 5.18 9.19
C VAL A 184 11.18 3.88 8.86
N TYR A 185 9.93 3.95 8.44
CA TYR A 185 9.26 2.78 7.89
C TYR A 185 8.38 3.14 6.67
N ALA A 186 8.08 2.11 5.88
CA ALA A 186 7.23 2.18 4.72
C ALA A 186 6.40 0.89 4.59
N ILE A 187 5.07 1.00 4.55
CA ILE A 187 4.17 -0.15 4.38
C ILE A 187 3.40 0.00 3.08
N GLN A 188 3.83 -0.75 2.07
CA GLN A 188 3.28 -0.84 0.71
C GLN A 188 3.29 0.45 -0.15
N PRO A 189 4.19 1.44 0.05
CA PRO A 189 4.32 2.56 -0.87
C PRO A 189 5.56 2.45 -1.79
N MET A 190 6.51 1.54 -1.52
CA MET A 190 7.83 1.57 -2.17
C MET A 190 7.78 1.12 -3.64
N THR A 191 6.70 0.47 -4.07
CA THR A 191 6.46 0.16 -5.48
C THR A 191 6.19 1.40 -6.34
N TYR A 192 5.95 2.57 -5.73
CA TYR A 192 5.78 3.85 -6.40
C TYR A 192 7.09 4.66 -6.51
N VAL A 193 8.20 4.11 -6.03
CA VAL A 193 9.50 4.75 -6.13
C VAL A 193 10.01 4.70 -7.56
N THR A 194 10.43 5.85 -8.08
CA THR A 194 10.96 6.00 -9.45
C THR A 194 12.47 5.78 -9.53
N ASP A 195 13.19 6.08 -8.45
CA ASP A 195 14.63 5.86 -8.29
C ASP A 195 14.91 5.34 -6.87
N HIS A 196 14.99 4.01 -6.73
CA HIS A 196 15.22 3.39 -5.43
C HIS A 196 16.56 3.77 -4.83
N LYS A 197 17.60 3.93 -5.64
CA LYS A 197 18.91 4.36 -5.15
C LYS A 197 18.83 5.74 -4.50
N PHE A 198 18.12 6.67 -5.13
CA PHE A 198 17.89 8.01 -4.59
C PHE A 198 17.05 7.95 -3.30
N THR A 199 15.89 7.30 -3.34
CA THR A 199 14.96 7.26 -2.21
C THR A 199 15.56 6.54 -1.00
N PHE A 200 16.23 5.39 -1.20
CA PHE A 200 16.92 4.70 -0.11
C PHE A 200 18.12 5.50 0.43
N GLY A 201 18.81 6.26 -0.44
CA GLY A 201 19.84 7.22 -0.02
C GLY A 201 19.29 8.34 0.84
N GLU A 202 18.11 8.89 0.53
CA GLU A 202 17.44 9.88 1.35
C GLU A 202 16.98 9.31 2.70
N VAL A 203 16.41 8.09 2.70
CA VAL A 203 16.10 7.38 3.96
C VAL A 203 17.36 7.20 4.82
N TYR A 204 18.46 6.77 4.21
CA TYR A 204 19.76 6.63 4.90
C TYR A 204 20.24 7.98 5.45
N ARG A 205 20.12 9.06 4.69
CA ARG A 205 20.54 10.40 5.10
C ARG A 205 19.76 10.88 6.33
N VAL A 206 18.45 10.77 6.33
CA VAL A 206 17.60 11.28 7.41
C VAL A 206 17.63 10.44 8.68
N LEU A 207 18.13 9.20 8.61
CA LEU A 207 18.31 8.32 9.77
C LEU A 207 19.56 8.69 10.56
N LYS A 208 19.46 8.63 11.87
CA LYS A 208 20.62 8.66 12.80
C LYS A 208 21.49 7.41 12.60
N PRO A 209 22.80 7.48 12.93
CA PRO A 209 23.60 6.25 13.12
C PRO A 209 22.88 5.30 14.08
N GLY A 210 22.92 3.99 13.80
CA GLY A 210 22.18 2.96 14.54
C GLY A 210 20.67 2.88 14.25
N GLY A 211 20.11 3.84 13.52
CA GLY A 211 18.69 3.93 13.21
C GLY A 211 18.17 2.80 12.31
N MET A 212 16.88 2.46 12.45
CA MET A 212 16.24 1.36 11.74
C MET A 212 15.44 1.83 10.53
N PHE A 213 15.55 1.10 9.42
CA PHE A 213 14.62 1.22 8.29
C PHE A 213 13.84 -0.08 8.11
N VAL A 214 12.51 -0.02 8.23
CA VAL A 214 11.62 -1.15 8.07
C VAL A 214 10.72 -0.92 6.85
N MET A 215 10.75 -1.85 5.89
CA MET A 215 9.92 -1.82 4.71
C MET A 215 9.09 -3.10 4.62
N ASN A 216 7.82 -2.98 4.22
CA ASN A 216 6.99 -4.11 3.81
C ASN A 216 6.31 -3.76 2.50
N ASP A 217 6.57 -4.55 1.46
CA ASP A 217 6.00 -4.28 0.13
C ASP A 217 5.87 -5.55 -0.71
N VAL A 218 5.29 -5.43 -1.90
CA VAL A 218 5.16 -6.55 -2.84
C VAL A 218 6.53 -6.97 -3.36
N ALA A 219 6.69 -8.29 -3.54
CA ALA A 219 7.85 -8.86 -4.19
C ALA A 219 7.49 -10.08 -5.03
N ALA A 220 8.14 -10.22 -6.18
CA ALA A 220 8.17 -11.47 -6.93
C ALA A 220 9.01 -12.51 -6.18
N LEU A 221 8.58 -13.74 -6.22
CA LEU A 221 9.24 -14.89 -5.61
C LEU A 221 9.97 -15.73 -6.69
N ASP A 222 10.84 -16.65 -6.24
CA ASP A 222 11.66 -17.46 -7.16
C ASP A 222 10.84 -18.35 -8.10
N SER A 223 9.59 -18.65 -7.78
CA SER A 223 8.66 -19.43 -8.62
C SER A 223 8.10 -18.64 -9.81
N TYR A 224 8.22 -17.31 -9.80
CA TYR A 224 7.75 -16.48 -10.88
C TYR A 224 8.66 -16.56 -12.10
N ASP A 225 8.12 -17.12 -13.18
CA ASP A 225 8.78 -17.12 -14.50
C ASP A 225 8.09 -16.09 -15.40
N ARG A 226 8.79 -15.04 -15.70
CA ARG A 226 8.33 -13.95 -16.52
C ARG A 226 8.09 -14.34 -18.00
N ASP A 227 8.76 -15.37 -18.50
CA ASP A 227 8.55 -15.87 -19.85
C ASP A 227 7.28 -16.74 -19.95
N ASN A 228 6.69 -17.12 -18.80
CA ASN A 228 5.42 -17.84 -18.73
C ASN A 228 4.22 -16.87 -18.85
N GLU A 229 3.51 -16.96 -19.96
CA GLU A 229 2.34 -16.09 -20.26
C GLU A 229 1.23 -16.17 -19.20
N HIS A 230 0.93 -17.38 -18.71
CA HIS A 230 -0.07 -17.57 -17.67
C HIS A 230 0.30 -16.83 -16.38
N GLN A 231 1.55 -16.96 -15.91
CA GLN A 231 2.02 -16.29 -14.71
C GLN A 231 2.05 -14.77 -14.88
N ARG A 232 2.48 -14.26 -16.05
CA ARG A 232 2.38 -12.82 -16.34
C ARG A 232 0.95 -12.31 -16.24
N THR A 233 -0.02 -13.07 -16.78
CA THR A 233 -1.42 -12.68 -16.70
C THR A 233 -1.92 -12.63 -15.25
N LEU A 234 -1.54 -13.59 -14.41
CA LEU A 234 -1.89 -13.57 -12.98
C LEU A 234 -1.30 -12.35 -12.27
N ILE A 235 -0.03 -12.03 -12.54
CA ILE A 235 0.63 -10.85 -11.97
C ILE A 235 -0.02 -9.55 -12.45
N GLN A 236 -0.33 -9.44 -13.75
CA GLN A 236 -1.01 -8.27 -14.30
C GLN A 236 -2.38 -8.05 -13.65
N HIS A 237 -3.19 -9.09 -13.53
CA HIS A 237 -4.49 -9.03 -12.86
C HIS A 237 -4.36 -8.67 -11.37
N THR A 238 -3.36 -9.24 -10.69
CA THR A 238 -3.09 -8.91 -9.28
C THR A 238 -2.72 -7.45 -9.14
N ARG A 239 -1.88 -6.94 -10.04
CA ARG A 239 -1.46 -5.54 -10.08
C ARG A 239 -2.64 -4.59 -10.28
N GLU A 240 -3.56 -4.90 -11.18
CA GLU A 240 -4.79 -4.13 -11.40
C GLU A 240 -5.68 -4.08 -10.15
N LEU A 241 -5.78 -5.18 -9.41
CA LEU A 241 -6.57 -5.26 -8.18
C LEU A 241 -5.94 -4.49 -7.02
N THR A 242 -4.63 -4.66 -6.82
CA THR A 242 -3.91 -4.14 -5.64
C THR A 242 -3.24 -2.80 -5.88
N VAL A 243 -3.20 -2.36 -7.15
CA VAL A 243 -2.71 -1.04 -7.57
C VAL A 243 -1.24 -0.79 -7.23
N PHE A 244 -0.40 -1.82 -7.14
CA PHE A 244 1.03 -1.59 -6.95
C PHE A 244 1.72 -1.08 -8.22
N GLY A 245 2.66 -0.15 -8.05
CA GLY A 245 3.35 0.53 -9.15
C GLY A 245 4.34 -0.36 -9.88
N GLY A 246 5.47 -0.64 -9.28
CA GLY A 246 6.50 -1.52 -9.81
C GLY A 246 6.43 -2.92 -9.22
N PHE A 247 7.14 -3.86 -9.88
CA PHE A 247 7.21 -5.25 -9.45
C PHE A 247 8.63 -5.78 -9.62
N TRP A 248 9.26 -6.18 -8.51
CA TRP A 248 10.65 -6.65 -8.47
C TRP A 248 10.76 -7.94 -7.70
N TYR A 249 11.78 -8.73 -8.01
CA TYR A 249 12.15 -9.87 -7.18
C TYR A 249 12.59 -9.42 -5.79
N PHE A 250 12.34 -10.24 -4.79
CA PHE A 250 12.69 -9.92 -3.41
C PHE A 250 14.20 -9.61 -3.21
N LYS A 251 15.06 -10.26 -3.98
CA LYS A 251 16.52 -9.99 -3.98
C LYS A 251 16.85 -8.55 -4.38
N TYR A 252 16.01 -7.92 -5.19
CA TYR A 252 16.16 -6.52 -5.54
C TYR A 252 16.00 -5.61 -4.31
N TRP A 253 15.04 -5.91 -3.42
CA TRP A 253 14.87 -5.16 -2.19
C TRP A 253 16.06 -5.33 -1.24
N GLU A 254 16.60 -6.55 -1.10
CA GLU A 254 17.81 -6.85 -0.31
C GLU A 254 19.02 -6.06 -0.84
N ASP A 255 19.20 -6.05 -2.17
CA ASP A 255 20.24 -5.28 -2.84
C ASP A 255 20.07 -3.77 -2.65
N ALA A 256 18.84 -3.24 -2.67
CA ALA A 256 18.56 -1.82 -2.47
C ALA A 256 19.01 -1.38 -1.06
N TYR A 257 18.74 -2.17 -0.03
CA TYR A 257 19.23 -1.92 1.33
C TYR A 257 20.76 -1.90 1.39
N THR A 258 21.41 -2.93 0.89
CA THR A 258 22.87 -3.07 0.98
C THR A 258 23.60 -2.01 0.14
N LYS A 259 23.09 -1.68 -1.05
CA LYS A 259 23.64 -0.63 -1.92
C LYS A 259 23.48 0.78 -1.33
N ALA A 260 22.45 1.00 -0.51
CA ALA A 260 22.27 2.27 0.22
C ALA A 260 23.16 2.37 1.48
N GLY A 261 23.81 1.28 1.88
CA GLY A 261 24.73 1.25 3.05
C GLY A 261 24.10 0.72 4.33
N PHE A 262 22.90 0.15 4.28
CA PHE A 262 22.30 -0.51 5.44
C PHE A 262 22.89 -1.90 5.68
N ASP A 263 23.04 -2.27 6.94
CA ASP A 263 23.20 -3.64 7.37
C ASP A 263 21.80 -4.31 7.33
N LEU A 264 21.61 -5.28 6.42
CA LEU A 264 20.35 -6.00 6.32
C LEU A 264 20.21 -6.98 7.48
N VAL A 265 19.27 -6.71 8.39
CA VAL A 265 19.03 -7.48 9.61
C VAL A 265 18.07 -8.64 9.35
N SER A 266 17.06 -8.43 8.54
CA SER A 266 16.04 -9.43 8.21
C SER A 266 15.43 -9.15 6.84
N SER A 267 15.12 -10.23 6.11
CA SER A 267 14.39 -10.18 4.83
C SER A 267 13.53 -11.43 4.75
N VAL A 268 12.20 -11.29 4.85
CA VAL A 268 11.27 -12.42 4.96
C VAL A 268 9.96 -12.14 4.25
N GLY A 269 9.57 -13.05 3.34
CA GLY A 269 8.24 -13.06 2.74
C GLY A 269 7.19 -13.73 3.64
N ARG A 270 5.98 -13.20 3.65
CA ARG A 270 4.83 -13.80 4.36
C ARG A 270 3.61 -13.76 3.46
N SER A 271 2.91 -14.89 3.33
CA SER A 271 1.68 -14.95 2.53
C SER A 271 0.53 -14.19 3.21
N ALA A 272 -0.34 -13.61 2.37
CA ALA A 272 -1.60 -13.00 2.76
C ALA A 272 -2.82 -13.83 2.30
N VAL A 273 -2.63 -14.98 1.64
CA VAL A 273 -3.64 -15.71 0.88
C VAL A 273 -4.94 -15.96 1.66
N GLU A 274 -4.85 -16.37 2.94
CA GLU A 274 -6.06 -16.63 3.73
C GLU A 274 -6.84 -15.34 4.07
N MET A 275 -6.14 -14.22 4.22
CA MET A 275 -6.80 -12.91 4.39
C MET A 275 -7.47 -12.47 3.10
N ILE A 276 -6.80 -12.65 1.97
CA ILE A 276 -7.31 -12.34 0.64
C ILE A 276 -8.58 -13.13 0.36
N LYS A 277 -8.59 -14.45 0.57
CA LYS A 277 -9.77 -15.31 0.38
C LYS A 277 -10.98 -14.82 1.17
N ARG A 278 -10.77 -14.35 2.40
CA ARG A 278 -11.85 -13.80 3.23
C ARG A 278 -12.39 -12.48 2.69
N GLU A 279 -11.50 -11.57 2.28
CA GLU A 279 -11.90 -10.29 1.71
C GLU A 279 -12.61 -10.49 0.36
N VAL A 280 -12.09 -11.34 -0.51
CA VAL A 280 -12.73 -11.68 -1.79
C VAL A 280 -14.15 -12.23 -1.56
N ALA A 281 -14.31 -13.18 -0.63
CA ALA A 281 -15.63 -13.72 -0.32
C ALA A 281 -16.62 -12.65 0.24
N LEU A 282 -16.10 -11.62 0.90
CA LEU A 282 -16.90 -10.49 1.35
C LEU A 282 -17.27 -9.56 0.19
N PHE A 283 -16.32 -9.24 -0.69
CA PHE A 283 -16.55 -8.42 -1.87
C PHE A 283 -17.51 -9.09 -2.86
N ASP A 284 -17.44 -10.41 -3.07
CA ASP A 284 -18.39 -11.17 -3.89
C ASP A 284 -19.83 -11.01 -3.41
N ARG A 285 -20.03 -11.00 -2.08
CA ARG A 285 -21.36 -10.75 -1.49
C ARG A 285 -21.83 -9.32 -1.72
N TYR A 286 -20.96 -8.34 -1.60
CA TYR A 286 -21.29 -6.95 -1.88
C TYR A 286 -21.60 -6.75 -3.35
N GLU A 287 -20.81 -7.31 -4.26
CA GLU A 287 -21.06 -7.27 -5.68
C GLU A 287 -22.44 -7.83 -6.03
N ALA A 288 -22.82 -9.00 -5.50
CA ALA A 288 -24.14 -9.59 -5.71
C ALA A 288 -25.28 -8.65 -5.25
N VAL A 289 -25.10 -7.98 -4.10
CA VAL A 289 -26.07 -7.00 -3.58
C VAL A 289 -26.15 -5.76 -4.49
N PHE A 290 -25.01 -5.20 -4.89
CA PHE A 290 -24.95 -4.02 -5.75
C PHE A 290 -25.57 -4.32 -7.11
N LYS A 291 -25.26 -5.46 -7.73
CA LYS A 291 -25.85 -5.93 -8.98
C LYS A 291 -27.37 -6.05 -8.89
N PHE A 292 -27.87 -6.61 -7.79
CA PHE A 292 -29.32 -6.69 -7.55
C PHE A 292 -29.95 -5.30 -7.42
N LEU A 293 -29.36 -4.39 -6.60
CA LEU A 293 -29.87 -3.04 -6.41
C LEU A 293 -29.83 -2.20 -7.68
N ALA A 294 -28.79 -2.36 -8.51
CA ALA A 294 -28.72 -1.71 -9.82
C ALA A 294 -29.77 -2.24 -10.80
N LYS A 295 -30.04 -3.56 -10.76
CA LYS A 295 -31.08 -4.20 -11.59
C LYS A 295 -32.48 -3.68 -11.28
N ILE A 296 -32.79 -3.41 -10.02
CA ILE A 296 -34.08 -2.84 -9.59
C ILE A 296 -34.06 -1.29 -9.53
N HIS A 297 -33.05 -0.65 -10.09
CA HIS A 297 -32.88 0.80 -10.21
C HIS A 297 -32.84 1.57 -8.86
N VAL A 298 -32.42 0.92 -7.76
CA VAL A 298 -32.22 1.56 -6.46
C VAL A 298 -30.89 2.33 -6.43
N ILE A 299 -29.89 1.84 -7.13
CA ILE A 299 -28.59 2.53 -7.31
C ILE A 299 -28.28 2.71 -8.80
N PRO A 300 -27.40 3.69 -9.16
CA PRO A 300 -26.93 3.85 -10.54
C PRO A 300 -26.13 2.61 -11.02
N LYS A 301 -26.26 2.25 -12.29
CA LYS A 301 -25.49 1.14 -12.88
C LYS A 301 -23.98 1.36 -12.80
N LYS A 302 -23.50 2.61 -12.86
CA LYS A 302 -22.07 2.94 -12.71
C LYS A 302 -21.51 2.56 -11.34
N THR A 303 -22.33 2.61 -10.28
CA THR A 303 -21.90 2.21 -8.93
C THR A 303 -21.65 0.70 -8.86
N ASP A 304 -22.51 -0.10 -9.51
CA ASP A 304 -22.30 -1.53 -9.67
C ASP A 304 -21.06 -1.83 -10.53
N ALA A 305 -20.88 -1.12 -11.65
CA ALA A 305 -19.71 -1.30 -12.53
C ALA A 305 -18.38 -0.99 -11.82
N MET A 306 -18.31 0.03 -10.95
CA MET A 306 -17.12 0.31 -10.14
C MET A 306 -16.81 -0.82 -9.15
N MET A 307 -17.84 -1.42 -8.53
CA MET A 307 -17.68 -2.56 -7.63
C MET A 307 -17.17 -3.80 -8.39
N GLN A 308 -17.75 -4.08 -9.54
CA GLN A 308 -17.33 -5.21 -10.40
C GLN A 308 -15.87 -5.03 -10.85
N ARG A 309 -15.48 -3.83 -11.31
CA ARG A 309 -14.10 -3.55 -11.75
C ARG A 309 -13.09 -3.79 -10.64
N MET A 310 -13.42 -3.40 -9.41
CA MET A 310 -12.55 -3.61 -8.26
C MET A 310 -12.39 -5.09 -7.89
N ASN A 311 -13.40 -5.94 -8.16
CA ASN A 311 -13.39 -7.35 -7.78
C ASN A 311 -12.99 -8.30 -8.92
N GLU A 312 -12.91 -7.80 -10.16
CA GLU A 312 -12.80 -8.59 -11.40
C GLU A 312 -11.62 -9.57 -11.38
N ASN A 313 -10.48 -9.16 -10.82
CA ASN A 313 -9.24 -9.93 -10.84
C ASN A 313 -8.89 -10.63 -9.51
N SER A 314 -9.83 -10.69 -8.58
CA SER A 314 -9.60 -11.20 -7.22
C SER A 314 -9.15 -12.67 -7.18
N GLN A 315 -9.66 -13.51 -8.08
CA GLN A 315 -9.27 -14.92 -8.16
C GLN A 315 -7.84 -15.09 -8.69
N SER A 316 -7.41 -14.24 -9.63
CA SER A 316 -6.03 -14.24 -10.13
C SER A 316 -5.03 -13.91 -9.02
N TYR A 317 -5.39 -12.99 -8.13
CA TYR A 317 -4.55 -12.66 -6.98
C TYR A 317 -4.41 -13.85 -6.02
N ILE A 318 -5.52 -14.52 -5.67
CA ILE A 318 -5.47 -15.74 -4.84
C ILE A 318 -4.55 -16.77 -5.48
N GLN A 319 -4.72 -17.03 -6.78
CA GLN A 319 -3.92 -18.01 -7.50
C GLN A 319 -2.44 -17.62 -7.56
N ALA A 320 -2.11 -16.36 -7.79
CA ALA A 320 -0.74 -15.89 -7.82
C ALA A 320 -0.01 -16.08 -6.48
N GLU A 321 -0.69 -15.87 -5.34
CA GLU A 321 -0.14 -16.15 -4.01
C GLU A 321 -0.06 -17.67 -3.73
N GLU A 322 -1.05 -18.47 -4.16
CA GLU A 322 -1.02 -19.93 -3.99
C GLU A 322 0.05 -20.63 -4.82
N GLU A 323 0.36 -20.10 -6.00
CA GLU A 323 1.46 -20.56 -6.85
C GLU A 323 2.81 -19.98 -6.41
N GLU A 324 2.86 -19.21 -5.32
CA GLU A 324 4.06 -18.55 -4.79
C GLU A 324 4.77 -17.68 -5.84
N LEU A 325 4.01 -17.01 -6.73
CA LEU A 325 4.58 -16.13 -7.74
C LEU A 325 4.98 -14.78 -7.15
N LEU A 326 4.25 -14.34 -6.15
CA LEU A 326 4.48 -13.09 -5.43
C LEU A 326 4.04 -13.21 -3.97
N THR A 327 4.43 -12.22 -3.18
CA THR A 327 3.73 -11.86 -1.94
C THR A 327 3.57 -10.35 -1.86
N LEU A 328 2.48 -9.87 -1.27
CA LEU A 328 2.33 -8.45 -0.92
C LEU A 328 3.10 -8.06 0.35
N ASN A 329 3.73 -9.01 1.00
CA ASN A 329 4.35 -8.82 2.31
C ASN A 329 5.79 -9.35 2.35
N TRP A 330 6.65 -8.77 1.52
CA TRP A 330 8.09 -8.92 1.68
C TRP A 330 8.58 -7.88 2.70
N HIS A 331 8.98 -8.37 3.86
CA HIS A 331 9.35 -7.56 5.00
C HIS A 331 10.87 -7.49 5.15
N CYS A 332 11.44 -6.30 4.98
CA CYS A 332 12.84 -6.03 5.13
C CYS A 332 13.11 -5.12 6.33
N VAL A 333 14.13 -5.45 7.08
CA VAL A 333 14.63 -4.66 8.21
C VAL A 333 16.11 -4.38 7.99
N GLY A 334 16.48 -3.11 7.90
CA GLY A 334 17.86 -2.67 7.80
C GLY A 334 18.24 -1.75 8.93
N GLN A 335 19.51 -1.75 9.31
CA GLN A 335 20.07 -0.85 10.30
C GLN A 335 21.14 0.03 9.65
N LYS A 336 21.08 1.34 9.87
CA LYS A 336 22.19 2.23 9.53
C LYS A 336 23.35 1.96 10.49
N PRO A 337 24.57 1.69 10.03
CA PRO A 337 25.73 1.53 10.89
C PRO A 337 25.93 2.71 11.85
N GLU A 338 26.61 2.44 13.00
CA GLU A 338 26.94 3.46 14.01
C GLU A 338 27.88 4.55 13.48
#